data_2acaf3c9061e76b433465d24022df38a
#
_entry.id   2acaf3c9061e76b433465d24022df38a
#
_cell.length_a   1.000
_cell.length_b   1.000
_cell.length_c   1.000
_cell.angle_alpha   90.00
_cell.angle_beta   90.00
_cell.angle_gamma   90.00
#
_symmetry.space_group_name_H-M   'P 1'
#
loop_
_entity.id
_entity.type
_entity.pdbx_description
1 polymer ?
#
loop_
_entity_poly.entity_id
_entity_poly.type
_entity_poly.pdbx_seq_one_letter_code
_entity_poly.pdbx_strand_id
1 'polypeptide(L)'
;MQTLSIALDWTPNTNHIGIFVAQQLGFYKELGLEVAVVHPLADNYQVSPGKKLELDEVDFSIAPFETVISLNNKPNKVHAVAIFALLQEDLSCIVSLESAEIKRMKDLDGKIYASYKARYEDLIVKEMIKADGGVGEPVLQYPDRLGIWNTLLEGKADATWIFDNWEGVEAATRGVELRKFYLSQHGIPYGYSPVIFTKKESLEANRELYSQFVEATRRGYRYASSNQAEACQILYPHLTPHDQQQVDLKKSLEISAPFFGDAATCGKMKPARVQAFLDWLVAHGLEDARILKQDLYTNELG
;
A
#
# COMPACT_ATOMS: atom_id res chain seq x y z
N MET A 1 -26.32 5.10 -14.87
CA MET A 1 -25.15 4.61 -14.14
C MET A 1 -24.15 5.75 -14.05
N GLN A 2 -23.59 6.03 -12.89
CA GLN A 2 -22.54 7.05 -12.72
C GLN A 2 -21.17 6.38 -12.83
N THR A 3 -20.29 6.95 -13.63
CA THR A 3 -18.92 6.40 -13.81
C THR A 3 -17.98 7.05 -12.83
N LEU A 4 -17.21 6.24 -12.12
CA LEU A 4 -16.12 6.62 -11.24
C LEU A 4 -14.83 5.94 -11.68
N SER A 5 -13.70 6.51 -11.33
CA SER A 5 -12.39 5.99 -11.71
C SER A 5 -11.46 5.86 -10.49
N ILE A 6 -10.63 4.81 -10.47
CA ILE A 6 -9.67 4.56 -9.40
C ILE A 6 -8.31 4.18 -9.98
N ALA A 7 -7.25 4.89 -9.61
CA ALA A 7 -5.88 4.57 -9.97
C ALA A 7 -5.24 3.64 -8.94
N LEU A 8 -4.68 2.53 -9.43
CA LEU A 8 -3.91 1.59 -8.60
C LEU A 8 -2.48 2.11 -8.37
N ASP A 9 -1.91 1.76 -7.21
CA ASP A 9 -0.52 2.06 -6.84
C ASP A 9 0.49 1.10 -7.50
N TRP A 10 0.06 -0.12 -7.79
CA TRP A 10 0.84 -1.19 -8.38
C TRP A 10 0.04 -1.97 -9.42
N THR A 11 0.68 -2.92 -10.11
CA THR A 11 -0.05 -3.91 -10.91
C THR A 11 -1.10 -4.62 -10.04
N PRO A 12 -2.24 -5.04 -10.62
CA PRO A 12 -3.27 -5.76 -9.89
C PRO A 12 -2.68 -6.90 -9.07
N ASN A 13 -3.03 -6.93 -7.80
CA ASN A 13 -2.57 -7.91 -6.83
C ASN A 13 -3.63 -8.13 -5.73
N THR A 14 -3.34 -8.94 -4.73
CA THR A 14 -4.32 -9.28 -3.68
C THR A 14 -4.74 -8.09 -2.83
N ASN A 15 -3.94 -7.01 -2.74
CA ASN A 15 -4.38 -5.78 -2.07
C ASN A 15 -5.57 -5.12 -2.79
N HIS A 16 -5.71 -5.31 -4.11
CA HIS A 16 -6.79 -4.72 -4.93
C HIS A 16 -7.99 -5.64 -5.11
N ILE A 17 -7.94 -6.89 -4.61
CA ILE A 17 -8.89 -7.97 -4.95
C ILE A 17 -10.36 -7.58 -4.72
N GLY A 18 -10.65 -6.82 -3.66
CA GLY A 18 -12.01 -6.41 -3.34
C GLY A 18 -12.65 -5.54 -4.41
N ILE A 19 -11.85 -4.72 -5.12
CA ILE A 19 -12.33 -3.87 -6.21
C ILE A 19 -12.73 -4.72 -7.41
N PHE A 20 -11.88 -5.68 -7.81
CA PHE A 20 -12.16 -6.58 -8.93
C PHE A 20 -13.35 -7.52 -8.65
N VAL A 21 -13.45 -8.02 -7.42
CA VAL A 21 -14.61 -8.80 -6.97
C VAL A 21 -15.89 -7.97 -7.03
N ALA A 22 -15.86 -6.73 -6.53
CA ALA A 22 -17.03 -5.85 -6.57
C ALA A 22 -17.47 -5.52 -8.01
N GLN A 23 -16.52 -5.37 -8.95
CA GLN A 23 -16.81 -5.20 -10.37
C GLN A 23 -17.46 -6.46 -10.96
N GLN A 24 -16.80 -7.61 -10.82
CA GLN A 24 -17.20 -8.87 -11.46
C GLN A 24 -18.55 -9.37 -10.96
N LEU A 25 -18.80 -9.26 -9.64
CA LEU A 25 -20.06 -9.68 -9.03
C LEU A 25 -21.16 -8.63 -9.12
N GLY A 26 -20.88 -7.47 -9.72
CA GLY A 26 -21.87 -6.43 -9.96
C GLY A 26 -22.26 -5.59 -8.75
N PHE A 27 -21.49 -5.63 -7.64
CA PHE A 27 -21.82 -4.86 -6.42
C PHE A 27 -21.85 -3.36 -6.68
N TYR A 28 -20.99 -2.84 -7.56
CA TYR A 28 -21.05 -1.45 -8.01
C TYR A 28 -22.32 -1.20 -8.84
N LYS A 29 -22.64 -2.09 -9.78
CA LYS A 29 -23.83 -1.94 -10.67
C LYS A 29 -25.14 -1.93 -9.90
N GLU A 30 -25.25 -2.75 -8.85
CA GLU A 30 -26.43 -2.77 -7.96
C GLU A 30 -26.70 -1.40 -7.31
N LEU A 31 -25.65 -0.61 -7.09
CA LEU A 31 -25.73 0.76 -6.54
C LEU A 31 -25.69 1.85 -7.64
N GLY A 32 -25.87 1.47 -8.90
CA GLY A 32 -25.91 2.41 -10.03
C GLY A 32 -24.55 2.95 -10.47
N LEU A 33 -23.45 2.29 -10.07
CA LEU A 33 -22.07 2.70 -10.36
C LEU A 33 -21.43 1.87 -11.45
N GLU A 34 -20.54 2.50 -12.20
CA GLU A 34 -19.54 1.87 -13.04
C GLU A 34 -18.16 2.37 -12.60
N VAL A 35 -17.25 1.47 -12.26
CA VAL A 35 -15.92 1.84 -11.75
C VAL A 35 -14.86 1.45 -12.77
N ALA A 36 -14.14 2.43 -13.30
CA ALA A 36 -13.00 2.22 -14.19
C ALA A 36 -11.71 2.10 -13.37
N VAL A 37 -10.97 1.01 -13.54
CA VAL A 37 -9.67 0.81 -12.90
C VAL A 37 -8.56 1.29 -13.83
N VAL A 38 -7.76 2.25 -13.36
CA VAL A 38 -6.61 2.80 -14.08
C VAL A 38 -5.34 2.09 -13.61
N HIS A 39 -4.74 1.32 -14.52
CA HIS A 39 -3.55 0.55 -14.23
C HIS A 39 -2.28 1.41 -14.37
N PRO A 40 -1.27 1.25 -13.49
CA PRO A 40 -0.04 2.01 -13.59
C PRO A 40 0.78 1.68 -14.85
N LEU A 41 0.57 0.51 -15.46
CA LEU A 41 1.17 0.14 -16.74
C LEU A 41 0.65 0.97 -17.92
N ALA A 42 -0.50 1.62 -17.80
CA ALA A 42 -1.07 2.46 -18.88
C ALA A 42 -0.14 3.62 -19.27
N ASP A 43 0.66 4.11 -18.34
CA ASP A 43 1.66 5.16 -18.54
C ASP A 43 3.09 4.74 -18.12
N ASN A 44 3.35 3.44 -17.99
CA ASN A 44 4.63 2.90 -17.52
C ASN A 44 5.10 3.51 -16.18
N TYR A 45 4.19 3.70 -15.23
CA TYR A 45 4.45 4.29 -13.90
C TYR A 45 4.98 5.74 -13.95
N GLN A 46 4.78 6.48 -15.03
CA GLN A 46 5.28 7.85 -15.15
C GLN A 46 4.52 8.84 -14.27
N VAL A 47 3.22 8.59 -14.07
CA VAL A 47 2.36 9.43 -13.24
C VAL A 47 1.88 8.63 -12.03
N SER A 48 2.29 9.06 -10.83
CA SER A 48 1.86 8.39 -9.60
C SER A 48 0.34 8.52 -9.38
N PRO A 49 -0.31 7.60 -8.65
CA PRO A 49 -1.75 7.70 -8.34
C PRO A 49 -2.12 9.02 -7.68
N GLY A 50 -1.32 9.48 -6.71
CA GLY A 50 -1.54 10.79 -6.08
C GLY A 50 -1.45 11.95 -7.07
N LYS A 51 -0.59 11.87 -8.07
CA LYS A 51 -0.50 12.89 -9.12
C LYS A 51 -1.69 12.83 -10.08
N LYS A 52 -2.20 11.64 -10.41
CA LYS A 52 -3.44 11.49 -11.21
C LYS A 52 -4.63 12.13 -10.49
N LEU A 53 -4.75 11.92 -9.17
CA LEU A 53 -5.78 12.57 -8.36
C LEU A 53 -5.62 14.09 -8.37
N GLU A 54 -4.40 14.59 -8.19
CA GLU A 54 -4.10 16.03 -8.24
C GLU A 54 -4.56 16.68 -9.53
N LEU A 55 -4.35 15.99 -10.66
CA LEU A 55 -4.68 16.45 -12.02
C LEU A 55 -6.16 16.24 -12.42
N ASP A 56 -7.00 15.74 -11.51
CA ASP A 56 -8.40 15.38 -11.79
C ASP A 56 -8.58 14.32 -12.88
N GLU A 57 -7.56 13.46 -13.07
CA GLU A 57 -7.63 12.35 -14.02
C GLU A 57 -8.41 11.15 -13.48
N VAL A 58 -8.55 11.07 -12.15
CA VAL A 58 -9.28 10.00 -11.45
C VAL A 58 -10.03 10.56 -10.23
N ASP A 59 -11.12 9.87 -9.84
CA ASP A 59 -11.90 10.21 -8.65
C ASP A 59 -11.23 9.70 -7.36
N PHE A 60 -10.60 8.53 -7.45
CA PHE A 60 -9.93 7.86 -6.35
C PHE A 60 -8.52 7.41 -6.73
N SER A 61 -7.66 7.33 -5.73
CA SER A 61 -6.34 6.75 -5.89
C SER A 61 -6.01 5.80 -4.75
N ILE A 62 -5.17 4.82 -5.04
CA ILE A 62 -4.59 3.91 -4.05
C ILE A 62 -3.13 4.28 -3.88
N ALA A 63 -2.68 4.41 -2.63
CA ALA A 63 -1.27 4.54 -2.26
C ALA A 63 -1.12 4.37 -0.74
N PRO A 64 0.12 4.28 -0.20
CA PRO A 64 0.37 4.38 1.23
C PRO A 64 -0.19 5.68 1.82
N PHE A 65 -0.64 5.65 3.08
CA PHE A 65 -1.22 6.80 3.78
C PHE A 65 -0.30 8.03 3.78
N GLU A 66 1.01 7.83 3.73
CA GLU A 66 1.99 8.92 3.59
C GLU A 66 1.78 9.78 2.33
N THR A 67 1.18 9.22 1.27
CA THR A 67 0.82 9.99 0.07
C THR A 67 -0.26 11.03 0.37
N VAL A 68 -1.24 10.67 1.21
CA VAL A 68 -2.27 11.61 1.69
C VAL A 68 -1.61 12.76 2.46
N ILE A 69 -0.66 12.45 3.34
CA ILE A 69 0.12 13.45 4.07
C ILE A 69 0.90 14.35 3.10
N SER A 70 1.57 13.76 2.11
CA SER A 70 2.34 14.50 1.10
C SER A 70 1.49 15.49 0.33
N LEU A 71 0.30 15.08 -0.12
CA LEU A 71 -0.62 15.92 -0.87
C LEU A 71 -1.11 17.12 -0.06
N ASN A 72 -1.33 16.92 1.24
CA ASN A 72 -1.77 17.98 2.15
C ASN A 72 -0.65 18.95 2.57
N ASN A 73 0.63 18.52 2.49
CA ASN A 73 1.77 19.32 3.00
C ASN A 73 2.65 19.94 1.91
N LYS A 74 2.39 19.69 0.63
CA LYS A 74 3.12 20.35 -0.46
C LYS A 74 2.67 21.81 -0.66
N PRO A 75 3.48 22.66 -1.34
CA PRO A 75 3.16 24.08 -1.58
C PRO A 75 1.80 24.29 -2.26
N ASN A 76 1.51 23.53 -3.32
CA ASN A 76 0.21 23.49 -3.98
C ASN A 76 -0.62 22.36 -3.38
N LYS A 77 -1.21 22.60 -2.23
CA LYS A 77 -1.97 21.60 -1.48
C LYS A 77 -3.11 21.02 -2.29
N VAL A 78 -3.23 19.70 -2.20
CA VAL A 78 -4.46 18.97 -2.54
C VAL A 78 -5.01 18.47 -1.22
N HIS A 79 -6.19 18.90 -0.83
CA HIS A 79 -6.83 18.45 0.39
C HIS A 79 -7.30 17.00 0.20
N ALA A 80 -6.35 16.06 0.28
CA ALA A 80 -6.60 14.65 0.15
C ALA A 80 -7.09 14.07 1.47
N VAL A 81 -8.04 13.14 1.39
CA VAL A 81 -8.61 12.42 2.54
C VAL A 81 -8.68 10.94 2.22
N ALA A 82 -8.13 10.08 3.09
CA ALA A 82 -8.26 8.64 3.00
C ALA A 82 -9.68 8.23 3.43
N ILE A 83 -10.29 7.34 2.65
CA ILE A 83 -11.68 6.91 2.84
C ILE A 83 -11.84 5.40 3.05
N PHE A 84 -10.78 4.62 2.79
CA PHE A 84 -10.81 3.17 2.93
C PHE A 84 -9.40 2.62 3.14
N ALA A 85 -9.17 1.85 4.20
CA ALA A 85 -7.94 1.08 4.41
C ALA A 85 -8.10 -0.31 3.78
N LEU A 86 -7.21 -0.67 2.84
CA LEU A 86 -7.27 -1.97 2.17
C LEU A 86 -6.88 -3.10 3.12
N LEU A 87 -5.92 -2.83 3.99
CA LEU A 87 -5.40 -3.74 5.00
C LEU A 87 -5.48 -3.11 6.39
N GLN A 88 -5.83 -3.90 7.40
CA GLN A 88 -5.89 -3.46 8.80
C GLN A 88 -4.53 -3.43 9.49
N GLU A 89 -3.54 -4.15 8.95
CA GLU A 89 -2.16 -4.16 9.39
C GLU A 89 -1.22 -3.97 8.21
N ASP A 90 -0.01 -3.49 8.48
CA ASP A 90 1.04 -3.36 7.47
C ASP A 90 1.67 -4.73 7.20
N LEU A 91 1.70 -5.13 5.92
CA LEU A 91 2.32 -6.36 5.44
C LEU A 91 3.64 -6.11 4.73
N SER A 92 4.17 -4.89 4.80
CA SER A 92 5.47 -4.58 4.24
C SER A 92 6.60 -4.92 5.21
N CYS A 93 7.77 -5.19 4.66
CA CYS A 93 8.98 -5.44 5.43
C CYS A 93 10.23 -5.08 4.63
N ILE A 94 11.32 -4.83 5.34
CA ILE A 94 12.65 -4.79 4.74
C ILE A 94 13.13 -6.24 4.62
N VAL A 95 13.75 -6.57 3.48
CA VAL A 95 14.26 -7.93 3.24
C VAL A 95 15.70 -7.91 2.76
N SER A 96 16.42 -8.98 3.10
CA SER A 96 17.69 -9.38 2.52
C SER A 96 17.62 -10.86 2.13
N LEU A 97 18.57 -11.35 1.31
CA LEU A 97 18.69 -12.79 1.07
C LEU A 97 19.05 -13.49 2.38
N GLU A 98 18.44 -14.65 2.65
CA GLU A 98 18.77 -15.46 3.84
C GLU A 98 20.25 -15.90 3.83
N SER A 99 20.82 -16.09 2.63
CA SER A 99 22.22 -16.41 2.41
C SER A 99 23.18 -15.25 2.68
N ALA A 100 22.68 -14.01 2.75
CA ALA A 100 23.50 -12.83 3.05
C ALA A 100 23.97 -12.81 4.52
N GLU A 101 25.05 -12.05 4.79
CA GLU A 101 25.57 -11.85 6.17
C GLU A 101 24.71 -10.92 7.04
N ILE A 102 23.56 -10.48 6.53
CA ILE A 102 22.63 -9.59 7.23
C ILE A 102 21.68 -10.45 8.07
N LYS A 103 21.93 -10.52 9.38
CA LYS A 103 21.11 -11.31 10.32
C LYS A 103 20.18 -10.43 11.14
N ARG A 104 20.50 -9.14 11.28
CA ARG A 104 19.77 -8.14 12.06
C ARG A 104 19.77 -6.82 11.30
N MET A 105 18.83 -5.92 11.63
CA MET A 105 18.74 -4.60 10.98
C MET A 105 20.03 -3.79 11.11
N LYS A 106 20.73 -3.87 12.24
CA LYS A 106 22.00 -3.17 12.43
C LYS A 106 23.12 -3.60 11.47
N ASP A 107 23.01 -4.80 10.89
CA ASP A 107 24.00 -5.32 9.94
C ASP A 107 23.90 -4.62 8.57
N LEU A 108 22.85 -3.80 8.37
CA LEU A 108 22.68 -2.94 7.19
C LEU A 108 23.53 -1.67 7.23
N ASP A 109 24.17 -1.33 8.34
CA ASP A 109 25.14 -0.22 8.38
C ASP A 109 26.23 -0.45 7.35
N GLY A 110 26.43 0.54 6.45
CA GLY A 110 27.39 0.46 5.35
C GLY A 110 27.02 -0.49 4.21
N LYS A 111 25.88 -1.19 4.27
CA LYS A 111 25.36 -2.05 3.20
C LYS A 111 24.43 -1.28 2.26
N ILE A 112 24.29 -1.79 1.04
CA ILE A 112 23.50 -1.14 0.00
C ILE A 112 22.01 -1.45 0.23
N TYR A 113 21.23 -0.39 0.43
CA TYR A 113 19.76 -0.45 0.48
C TYR A 113 19.18 0.14 -0.80
N ALA A 114 18.42 -0.66 -1.57
CA ALA A 114 17.67 -0.20 -2.74
C ALA A 114 16.34 0.40 -2.30
N SER A 115 16.23 1.73 -2.39
CA SER A 115 15.08 2.52 -1.94
C SER A 115 14.17 2.92 -3.10
N TYR A 116 12.85 2.87 -2.89
CA TYR A 116 11.83 3.46 -3.77
C TYR A 116 11.81 4.99 -3.72
N LYS A 117 12.56 5.58 -2.79
CA LYS A 117 12.53 7.02 -2.53
C LYS A 117 11.13 7.49 -2.12
N ALA A 118 10.36 6.63 -1.44
CA ALA A 118 9.12 7.03 -0.80
C ALA A 118 9.40 8.06 0.32
N ARG A 119 8.39 8.85 0.68
CA ARG A 119 8.58 10.06 1.50
C ARG A 119 9.37 9.83 2.79
N TYR A 120 9.10 8.75 3.50
CA TYR A 120 9.73 8.48 4.81
C TYR A 120 10.61 7.24 4.80
N GLU A 121 10.67 6.50 3.70
CA GLU A 121 11.32 5.19 3.59
C GLU A 121 12.76 5.21 4.10
N ASP A 122 13.58 6.11 3.59
CA ASP A 122 15.00 6.17 3.93
C ASP A 122 15.24 6.38 5.43
N LEU A 123 14.39 7.21 6.05
CA LEU A 123 14.51 7.46 7.47
C LEU A 123 13.94 6.29 8.29
N ILE A 124 12.84 5.69 7.87
CA ILE A 124 12.30 4.48 8.52
C ILE A 124 13.39 3.41 8.60
N VAL A 125 14.08 3.14 7.50
CA VAL A 125 15.17 2.16 7.46
C VAL A 125 16.30 2.54 8.41
N LYS A 126 16.72 3.80 8.44
CA LYS A 126 17.75 4.30 9.38
C LYS A 126 17.31 4.13 10.84
N GLU A 127 16.07 4.44 11.17
CA GLU A 127 15.53 4.28 12.52
C GLU A 127 15.39 2.80 12.92
N MET A 128 15.03 1.91 11.99
CA MET A 128 15.03 0.45 12.24
C MET A 128 16.44 -0.07 12.57
N ILE A 129 17.46 0.41 11.85
CA ILE A 129 18.87 0.07 12.12
C ILE A 129 19.27 0.56 13.51
N LYS A 130 18.96 1.80 13.87
CA LYS A 130 19.25 2.37 15.21
C LYS A 130 18.52 1.63 16.32
N ALA A 131 17.25 1.30 16.13
CA ALA A 131 16.45 0.56 17.09
C ALA A 131 17.05 -0.82 17.40
N ASP A 132 17.80 -1.41 16.46
CA ASP A 132 18.54 -2.67 16.65
C ASP A 132 19.97 -2.50 17.16
N GLY A 133 20.40 -1.26 17.45
CA GLY A 133 21.70 -0.92 18.01
C GLY A 133 22.79 -0.63 16.97
N GLY A 134 22.41 -0.35 15.73
CA GLY A 134 23.29 0.15 14.67
C GLY A 134 23.42 1.67 14.70
N VAL A 135 24.18 2.23 13.73
CA VAL A 135 24.41 3.67 13.58
C VAL A 135 23.32 4.34 12.74
N GLY A 136 22.67 3.60 11.83
CA GLY A 136 21.64 4.10 10.92
C GLY A 136 22.24 4.71 9.64
N GLU A 137 23.32 4.15 9.13
CA GLU A 137 24.04 4.66 7.96
C GLU A 137 24.12 3.63 6.82
N PRO A 138 22.97 3.16 6.27
CA PRO A 138 22.98 2.34 5.06
C PRO A 138 23.43 3.18 3.86
N VAL A 139 23.98 2.52 2.84
CA VAL A 139 24.28 3.15 1.55
C VAL A 139 23.01 3.14 0.71
N LEU A 140 22.35 4.29 0.59
CA LEU A 140 21.09 4.40 -0.16
C LEU A 140 21.36 4.41 -1.66
N GLN A 141 20.66 3.58 -2.41
CA GLN A 141 20.62 3.59 -3.87
C GLN A 141 19.18 3.76 -4.35
N TYR A 142 18.99 4.51 -5.42
CA TYR A 142 17.69 4.84 -6.02
C TYR A 142 17.67 4.37 -7.48
N PRO A 143 17.40 3.09 -7.74
CA PRO A 143 17.31 2.58 -9.11
C PRO A 143 16.11 3.21 -9.84
N ASP A 144 16.25 3.47 -11.14
CA ASP A 144 15.19 4.07 -11.96
C ASP A 144 13.93 3.20 -12.05
N ARG A 145 14.14 1.87 -12.00
CA ARG A 145 13.05 0.89 -11.91
C ARG A 145 13.47 -0.15 -10.90
N LEU A 146 12.74 -0.19 -9.81
CA LEU A 146 12.92 -1.26 -8.84
C LEU A 146 12.35 -2.56 -9.44
N GLY A 147 13.23 -3.37 -9.97
CA GLY A 147 13.00 -4.81 -10.08
C GLY A 147 13.17 -5.41 -8.71
N ILE A 148 12.54 -4.82 -7.77
CA ILE A 148 12.39 -5.02 -6.34
C ILE A 148 13.43 -6.01 -5.78
N TRP A 149 13.04 -7.20 -5.42
CA TRP A 149 13.94 -8.17 -4.85
C TRP A 149 14.93 -8.79 -5.89
N ASN A 150 14.73 -8.64 -7.20
CA ASN A 150 15.71 -9.03 -8.21
C ASN A 150 17.05 -8.30 -8.05
N THR A 151 17.05 -7.05 -7.52
CA THR A 151 18.27 -6.33 -7.19
C THR A 151 19.14 -7.10 -6.18
N LEU A 152 18.48 -7.84 -5.26
CA LEU A 152 19.16 -8.70 -4.29
C LEU A 152 19.80 -9.92 -4.96
N LEU A 153 19.06 -10.59 -5.89
CA LEU A 153 19.56 -11.74 -6.61
C LEU A 153 20.74 -11.41 -7.53
N GLU A 154 20.74 -10.20 -8.07
CA GLU A 154 21.79 -9.70 -8.95
C GLU A 154 22.99 -9.14 -8.19
N GLY A 155 22.94 -9.13 -6.84
CA GLY A 155 23.99 -8.56 -6.00
C GLY A 155 24.18 -7.05 -6.14
N LYS A 156 23.14 -6.35 -6.63
CA LYS A 156 23.14 -4.89 -6.80
C LYS A 156 22.73 -4.16 -5.52
N ALA A 157 22.04 -4.84 -4.63
CA ALA A 157 21.66 -4.32 -3.32
C ALA A 157 21.71 -5.46 -2.29
N ASP A 158 21.89 -5.09 -1.03
CA ASP A 158 21.89 -6.02 0.10
C ASP A 158 20.51 -6.14 0.74
N ALA A 159 19.69 -5.09 0.65
CA ALA A 159 18.33 -5.07 1.18
C ALA A 159 17.42 -4.14 0.36
N THR A 160 16.11 -4.36 0.47
CA THR A 160 15.06 -3.52 -0.11
C THR A 160 13.75 -3.69 0.64
N TRP A 161 12.73 -2.87 0.31
CA TRP A 161 11.36 -2.96 0.84
C TRP A 161 10.49 -3.81 -0.07
N ILE A 162 9.65 -4.66 0.51
CA ILE A 162 8.65 -5.46 -0.21
C ILE A 162 7.33 -5.51 0.56
N PHE A 163 6.28 -5.97 -0.12
CA PHE A 163 5.07 -6.50 0.53
C PHE A 163 5.19 -8.01 0.66
N ASP A 164 5.12 -8.51 1.90
CA ASP A 164 5.30 -9.94 2.18
C ASP A 164 4.22 -10.83 1.54
N ASN A 165 3.02 -10.29 1.41
CA ASN A 165 1.90 -10.97 0.77
C ASN A 165 1.97 -10.99 -0.76
N TRP A 166 2.95 -10.30 -1.39
CA TRP A 166 3.10 -10.30 -2.85
C TRP A 166 4.51 -10.71 -3.26
N GLU A 167 5.50 -9.83 -3.16
CA GLU A 167 6.90 -10.17 -3.50
C GLU A 167 7.48 -11.23 -2.58
N GLY A 168 7.04 -11.28 -1.31
CA GLY A 168 7.42 -12.35 -0.38
C GLY A 168 6.91 -13.72 -0.84
N VAL A 169 5.70 -13.75 -1.41
CA VAL A 169 5.12 -14.96 -2.00
C VAL A 169 5.81 -15.33 -3.31
N GLU A 170 6.12 -14.34 -4.17
CA GLU A 170 6.89 -14.57 -5.39
C GLU A 170 8.25 -15.21 -5.07
N ALA A 171 8.99 -14.64 -4.11
CA ALA A 171 10.27 -15.16 -3.68
C ALA A 171 10.16 -16.64 -3.23
N ALA A 172 9.17 -16.94 -2.38
CA ALA A 172 8.91 -18.30 -1.90
C ALA A 172 8.56 -19.26 -3.05
N THR A 173 7.73 -18.83 -4.01
CA THR A 173 7.36 -19.63 -5.19
C THR A 173 8.58 -19.95 -6.05
N ARG A 174 9.56 -19.05 -6.11
CA ARG A 174 10.83 -19.22 -6.83
C ARG A 174 11.89 -19.94 -6.01
N GLY A 175 11.59 -20.39 -4.79
CA GLY A 175 12.55 -21.06 -3.91
C GLY A 175 13.65 -20.13 -3.37
N VAL A 176 13.41 -18.82 -3.33
CA VAL A 176 14.31 -17.82 -2.75
C VAL A 176 13.92 -17.55 -1.31
N GLU A 177 14.85 -17.83 -0.40
CA GLU A 177 14.66 -17.58 1.03
C GLU A 177 15.06 -16.13 1.36
N LEU A 178 14.10 -15.37 1.92
CA LEU A 178 14.28 -13.99 2.36
C LEU A 178 14.25 -13.90 3.88
N ARG A 179 15.21 -13.20 4.44
CA ARG A 179 15.16 -12.71 5.82
C ARG A 179 14.32 -11.44 5.85
N LYS A 180 13.31 -11.42 6.70
CA LYS A 180 12.29 -10.37 6.78
C LYS A 180 12.43 -9.59 8.08
N PHE A 181 12.41 -8.27 7.99
CA PHE A 181 12.44 -7.34 9.11
C PHE A 181 11.19 -6.47 9.07
N TYR A 182 10.20 -6.81 9.90
CA TYR A 182 8.94 -6.07 9.94
C TYR A 182 9.09 -4.76 10.72
N LEU A 183 8.50 -3.69 10.22
CA LEU A 183 8.58 -2.35 10.78
C LEU A 183 8.14 -2.30 12.25
N SER A 184 7.01 -2.95 12.57
CA SER A 184 6.45 -3.01 13.92
C SER A 184 7.39 -3.63 14.96
N GLN A 185 8.22 -4.60 14.53
CA GLN A 185 9.20 -5.25 15.41
C GLN A 185 10.38 -4.34 15.77
N HIS A 186 10.54 -3.23 15.05
CA HIS A 186 11.59 -2.24 15.24
C HIS A 186 11.05 -0.89 15.74
N GLY A 187 9.83 -0.89 16.30
CA GLY A 187 9.25 0.31 16.91
C GLY A 187 8.73 1.36 15.93
N ILE A 188 8.56 1.02 14.65
CA ILE A 188 7.96 1.90 13.65
C ILE A 188 6.44 1.69 13.63
N PRO A 189 5.64 2.64 14.10
CA PRO A 189 4.18 2.53 14.08
C PRO A 189 3.64 2.93 12.69
N TYR A 190 4.10 2.26 11.64
CA TYR A 190 3.73 2.61 10.26
C TYR A 190 2.21 2.66 10.08
N GLY A 191 1.75 3.64 9.34
CA GLY A 191 0.33 3.90 9.14
C GLY A 191 -0.39 2.79 8.36
N TYR A 192 -1.35 3.19 7.53
CA TYR A 192 -2.04 2.26 6.64
C TYR A 192 -1.36 2.23 5.27
N SER A 193 -1.12 1.03 4.73
CA SER A 193 -0.53 0.83 3.41
C SER A 193 -1.08 -0.44 2.77
N PRO A 194 -1.85 -0.29 1.63
CA PRO A 194 -2.31 0.99 1.07
C PRO A 194 -3.70 1.45 1.58
N VAL A 195 -4.09 2.68 1.18
CA VAL A 195 -5.44 3.24 1.40
C VAL A 195 -6.05 3.72 0.09
N ILE A 196 -7.38 3.75 -0.02
CA ILE A 196 -8.09 4.53 -1.04
C ILE A 196 -8.29 5.94 -0.50
N PHE A 197 -7.99 6.93 -1.32
CA PHE A 197 -8.16 8.34 -0.97
C PHE A 197 -8.70 9.16 -2.14
N THR A 198 -9.26 10.32 -1.83
CA THR A 198 -9.86 11.26 -2.78
C THR A 198 -9.60 12.71 -2.34
N LYS A 199 -10.03 13.69 -3.13
CA LYS A 199 -10.05 15.09 -2.73
C LYS A 199 -11.21 15.35 -1.76
N LYS A 200 -10.98 16.16 -0.73
CA LYS A 200 -11.99 16.53 0.27
C LYS A 200 -13.17 17.24 -0.38
N GLU A 201 -12.90 18.16 -1.30
CA GLU A 201 -13.92 18.89 -2.04
C GLU A 201 -14.81 17.97 -2.88
N SER A 202 -14.21 16.96 -3.54
CA SER A 202 -14.94 15.96 -4.33
C SER A 202 -15.80 15.09 -3.43
N LEU A 203 -15.28 14.70 -2.26
CA LEU A 203 -16.02 13.94 -1.26
C LEU A 203 -17.24 14.72 -0.73
N GLU A 204 -17.07 15.99 -0.41
CA GLU A 204 -18.14 16.84 0.08
C GLU A 204 -19.25 17.04 -0.97
N ALA A 205 -18.85 17.23 -2.23
CA ALA A 205 -19.77 17.40 -3.36
C ALA A 205 -20.53 16.10 -3.74
N ASN A 206 -19.93 14.92 -3.53
CA ASN A 206 -20.45 13.64 -4.01
C ASN A 206 -20.57 12.60 -2.88
N ARG A 207 -20.88 13.02 -1.66
CA ARG A 207 -20.84 12.18 -0.46
C ARG A 207 -21.65 10.87 -0.59
N GLU A 208 -22.85 10.94 -1.09
CA GLU A 208 -23.72 9.76 -1.27
C GLU A 208 -23.13 8.79 -2.29
N LEU A 209 -22.66 9.30 -3.42
CA LEU A 209 -22.04 8.51 -4.49
C LEU A 209 -20.77 7.80 -3.99
N TYR A 210 -19.94 8.51 -3.21
CA TYR A 210 -18.72 7.94 -2.65
C TYR A 210 -18.99 6.96 -1.51
N SER A 211 -20.08 7.16 -0.76
CA SER A 211 -20.55 6.17 0.22
C SER A 211 -20.98 4.85 -0.46
N GLN A 212 -21.70 4.94 -1.58
CA GLN A 212 -22.09 3.76 -2.38
C GLN A 212 -20.83 3.04 -2.94
N PHE A 213 -19.83 3.78 -3.40
CA PHE A 213 -18.56 3.20 -3.85
C PHE A 213 -17.84 2.45 -2.71
N VAL A 214 -17.72 3.07 -1.53
CA VAL A 214 -17.08 2.46 -0.35
C VAL A 214 -17.84 1.22 0.10
N GLU A 215 -19.17 1.23 0.11
CA GLU A 215 -19.99 0.08 0.49
C GLU A 215 -19.82 -1.09 -0.49
N ALA A 216 -19.89 -0.85 -1.79
CA ALA A 216 -19.65 -1.90 -2.79
C ALA A 216 -18.23 -2.48 -2.70
N THR A 217 -17.22 -1.61 -2.49
CA THR A 217 -15.83 -2.02 -2.28
C THR A 217 -15.69 -2.91 -1.05
N ARG A 218 -16.30 -2.52 0.08
CA ARG A 218 -16.32 -3.31 1.33
C ARG A 218 -16.94 -4.68 1.11
N ARG A 219 -18.05 -4.77 0.40
CA ARG A 219 -18.69 -6.05 0.02
C ARG A 219 -17.71 -6.92 -0.77
N GLY A 220 -16.94 -6.33 -1.68
CA GLY A 220 -15.93 -7.03 -2.47
C GLY A 220 -14.83 -7.65 -1.60
N TYR A 221 -14.26 -6.89 -0.67
CA TYR A 221 -13.22 -7.42 0.26
C TYR A 221 -13.77 -8.49 1.18
N ARG A 222 -14.98 -8.31 1.72
CA ARG A 222 -15.63 -9.32 2.57
C ARG A 222 -15.92 -10.60 1.79
N TYR A 223 -16.38 -10.47 0.56
CA TYR A 223 -16.57 -11.63 -0.31
C TYR A 223 -15.28 -12.36 -0.58
N ALA A 224 -14.20 -11.65 -0.94
CA ALA A 224 -12.89 -12.22 -1.19
C ALA A 224 -12.34 -12.97 0.03
N SER A 225 -12.55 -12.43 1.24
CA SER A 225 -12.14 -13.09 2.48
C SER A 225 -12.85 -14.43 2.70
N SER A 226 -14.15 -14.51 2.37
CA SER A 226 -14.98 -15.70 2.60
C SER A 226 -14.98 -16.70 1.44
N ASN A 227 -14.64 -16.26 0.21
CA ASN A 227 -14.72 -17.03 -1.03
C ASN A 227 -13.39 -16.96 -1.81
N GLN A 228 -12.28 -17.28 -1.13
CA GLN A 228 -10.93 -17.04 -1.63
C GLN A 228 -10.65 -17.67 -3.00
N ALA A 229 -11.13 -18.91 -3.23
CA ALA A 229 -10.90 -19.60 -4.50
C ALA A 229 -11.54 -18.87 -5.69
N GLU A 230 -12.78 -18.42 -5.55
CA GLU A 230 -13.49 -17.66 -6.58
C GLU A 230 -12.88 -16.25 -6.75
N ALA A 231 -12.54 -15.59 -5.65
CA ALA A 231 -11.87 -14.29 -5.69
C ALA A 231 -10.53 -14.35 -6.44
N CYS A 232 -9.73 -15.42 -6.25
CA CYS A 232 -8.53 -15.66 -7.05
C CYS A 232 -8.86 -15.83 -8.54
N GLN A 233 -9.91 -16.58 -8.89
CA GLN A 233 -10.32 -16.74 -10.29
C GLN A 233 -10.75 -15.40 -10.92
N ILE A 234 -11.40 -14.53 -10.15
CA ILE A 234 -11.79 -13.18 -10.59
C ILE A 234 -10.55 -12.30 -10.81
N LEU A 235 -9.58 -12.32 -9.90
CA LEU A 235 -8.39 -11.47 -10.00
C LEU A 235 -7.40 -11.96 -11.07
N TYR A 236 -7.26 -13.26 -11.26
CA TYR A 236 -6.23 -13.87 -12.11
C TYR A 236 -6.10 -13.27 -13.53
N PRO A 237 -7.20 -13.01 -14.28
CA PRO A 237 -7.12 -12.42 -15.62
C PRO A 237 -6.55 -11.00 -15.65
N HIS A 238 -6.52 -10.30 -14.53
CA HIS A 238 -6.04 -8.93 -14.41
C HIS A 238 -4.55 -8.85 -14.06
N LEU A 239 -3.94 -9.96 -13.63
CA LEU A 239 -2.52 -10.04 -13.31
C LEU A 239 -1.65 -9.88 -14.55
N THR A 240 -0.43 -9.38 -14.35
CA THR A 240 0.56 -9.40 -15.43
C THR A 240 0.95 -10.84 -15.80
N PRO A 241 1.45 -11.10 -17.04
CA PRO A 241 1.95 -12.43 -17.39
C PRO A 241 3.07 -12.94 -16.47
N HIS A 242 3.88 -12.02 -15.93
CA HIS A 242 4.91 -12.34 -14.94
C HIS A 242 4.27 -12.84 -13.65
N ASP A 243 3.32 -12.08 -13.09
CA ASP A 243 2.68 -12.41 -11.82
C ASP A 243 1.87 -13.70 -11.91
N GLN A 244 1.19 -13.95 -13.05
CA GLN A 244 0.47 -15.22 -13.31
C GLN A 244 1.38 -16.46 -13.24
N GLN A 245 2.67 -16.30 -13.56
CA GLN A 245 3.64 -17.38 -13.58
C GLN A 245 4.44 -17.52 -12.28
N GLN A 246 4.68 -16.40 -11.59
CA GLN A 246 5.64 -16.33 -10.50
C GLN A 246 5.00 -16.17 -9.11
N VAL A 247 3.72 -15.80 -9.03
CA VAL A 247 3.04 -15.59 -7.74
C VAL A 247 2.00 -16.68 -7.50
N ASP A 248 2.11 -17.42 -6.40
CA ASP A 248 1.03 -18.27 -5.90
C ASP A 248 -0.09 -17.36 -5.34
N LEU A 249 -1.07 -17.05 -6.22
CA LEU A 249 -2.17 -16.15 -5.90
C LEU A 249 -3.00 -16.62 -4.71
N LYS A 250 -3.20 -17.94 -4.57
CA LYS A 250 -3.93 -18.51 -3.43
C LYS A 250 -3.19 -18.24 -2.13
N LYS A 251 -1.87 -18.48 -2.13
CA LYS A 251 -1.02 -18.23 -0.95
C LYS A 251 -1.00 -16.75 -0.60
N SER A 252 -0.90 -15.86 -1.59
CA SER A 252 -0.95 -14.43 -1.41
C SER A 252 -2.27 -14.00 -0.75
N LEU A 253 -3.42 -14.54 -1.20
CA LEU A 253 -4.71 -14.22 -0.62
C LEU A 253 -4.88 -14.82 0.79
N GLU A 254 -4.40 -16.03 1.04
CA GLU A 254 -4.39 -16.62 2.39
C GLU A 254 -3.66 -15.73 3.41
N ILE A 255 -2.57 -15.07 2.99
CA ILE A 255 -1.82 -14.14 3.84
C ILE A 255 -2.59 -12.81 4.00
N SER A 256 -3.21 -12.30 2.93
CA SER A 256 -3.84 -10.97 2.92
C SER A 256 -5.22 -10.95 3.59
N ALA A 257 -6.03 -11.99 3.38
CA ALA A 257 -7.45 -12.03 3.76
C ALA A 257 -7.72 -11.78 5.26
N PRO A 258 -6.91 -12.28 6.21
CA PRO A 258 -7.09 -11.97 7.63
C PRO A 258 -7.01 -10.48 7.97
N PHE A 259 -6.35 -9.69 7.11
CA PHE A 259 -6.12 -8.26 7.31
C PHE A 259 -7.10 -7.37 6.55
N PHE A 260 -8.07 -7.91 5.80
CA PHE A 260 -9.11 -7.10 5.18
C PHE A 260 -10.12 -6.54 6.21
N GLY A 261 -10.12 -7.08 7.42
CA GLY A 261 -11.06 -6.73 8.46
C GLY A 261 -12.39 -7.50 8.37
N ASP A 262 -13.15 -7.41 9.43
CA ASP A 262 -14.49 -8.03 9.57
C ASP A 262 -15.60 -7.08 9.12
N ALA A 263 -16.86 -7.42 9.45
CA ALA A 263 -18.01 -6.59 9.11
C ALA A 263 -17.97 -5.18 9.72
N ALA A 264 -17.31 -5.01 10.87
CA ALA A 264 -17.24 -3.75 11.59
C ALA A 264 -16.01 -2.91 11.21
N THR A 265 -14.92 -3.55 10.78
CA THR A 265 -13.59 -2.93 10.63
C THR A 265 -13.12 -2.83 9.17
N CYS A 266 -13.69 -3.62 8.25
CA CYS A 266 -13.27 -3.61 6.83
C CYS A 266 -13.37 -2.19 6.24
N GLY A 267 -12.24 -1.70 5.75
CA GLY A 267 -12.09 -0.36 5.18
C GLY A 267 -11.90 0.76 6.20
N LYS A 268 -12.14 0.54 7.48
CA LYS A 268 -12.03 1.58 8.51
C LYS A 268 -10.60 1.72 9.02
N MET A 269 -10.25 2.95 9.37
CA MET A 269 -8.97 3.29 9.98
C MET A 269 -9.14 3.51 11.49
N LYS A 270 -8.34 2.82 12.30
CA LYS A 270 -8.31 2.97 13.76
C LYS A 270 -7.65 4.30 14.12
N PRO A 271 -8.32 5.23 14.84
CA PRO A 271 -7.75 6.54 15.18
C PRO A 271 -6.40 6.43 15.89
N ALA A 272 -6.27 5.49 16.84
CA ALA A 272 -5.04 5.29 17.58
C ALA A 272 -3.85 4.89 16.70
N ARG A 273 -4.07 4.10 15.64
CA ARG A 273 -3.01 3.72 14.70
C ARG A 273 -2.56 4.90 13.84
N VAL A 274 -3.52 5.68 13.33
CA VAL A 274 -3.20 6.90 12.58
C VAL A 274 -2.43 7.87 13.47
N GLN A 275 -2.93 8.12 14.69
CA GLN A 275 -2.30 9.03 15.64
C GLN A 275 -0.87 8.60 15.99
N ALA A 276 -0.65 7.31 16.28
CA ALA A 276 0.69 6.81 16.60
C ALA A 276 1.70 7.06 15.47
N PHE A 277 1.29 6.90 14.20
CA PHE A 277 2.16 7.20 13.07
C PHE A 277 2.44 8.70 12.94
N LEU A 278 1.43 9.55 13.07
CA LEU A 278 1.60 10.99 13.01
C LEU A 278 2.49 11.52 14.15
N ASP A 279 2.30 11.02 15.38
CA ASP A 279 3.14 11.37 16.53
C ASP A 279 4.59 10.96 16.30
N TRP A 280 4.80 9.77 15.73
CA TRP A 280 6.13 9.28 15.38
C TRP A 280 6.82 10.18 14.34
N LEU A 281 6.09 10.60 13.30
CA LEU A 281 6.62 11.50 12.27
C LEU A 281 7.04 12.85 12.87
N VAL A 282 6.22 13.41 13.76
CA VAL A 282 6.54 14.67 14.44
C VAL A 282 7.72 14.50 15.39
N ALA A 283 7.76 13.42 16.18
CA ALA A 283 8.85 13.16 17.13
C ALA A 283 10.22 13.00 16.43
N HIS A 284 10.24 12.51 15.19
CA HIS A 284 11.46 12.36 14.39
C HIS A 284 11.74 13.57 13.47
N GLY A 285 10.96 14.67 13.60
CA GLY A 285 11.16 15.89 12.82
C GLY A 285 10.86 15.74 11.32
N LEU A 286 10.09 14.71 10.94
CA LEU A 286 9.71 14.45 9.54
C LEU A 286 8.55 15.30 9.09
N GLU A 287 7.67 15.64 10.02
CA GLU A 287 6.51 16.51 9.80
C GLU A 287 6.40 17.53 10.92
N ASP A 288 5.78 18.66 10.59
CA ASP A 288 5.42 19.69 11.57
C ASP A 288 4.20 19.26 12.40
N ALA A 289 4.13 19.66 13.66
CA ALA A 289 3.02 19.30 14.56
C ALA A 289 1.63 19.75 14.06
N ARG A 290 1.54 20.61 13.05
CA ARG A 290 0.28 20.97 12.40
C ARG A 290 -0.41 19.78 11.74
N ILE A 291 0.35 18.73 11.38
CA ILE A 291 -0.22 17.50 10.80
C ILE A 291 -1.22 16.81 11.74
N LEU A 292 -1.00 16.92 13.06
CA LEU A 292 -1.86 16.32 14.09
C LEU A 292 -3.28 16.91 14.15
N LYS A 293 -3.50 18.05 13.46
CA LYS A 293 -4.78 18.76 13.39
C LYS A 293 -5.44 18.68 12.01
N GLN A 294 -4.88 17.91 11.10
CA GLN A 294 -5.41 17.77 9.74
C GLN A 294 -6.43 16.63 9.66
N ASP A 295 -7.48 16.84 8.88
CA ASP A 295 -8.48 15.81 8.55
C ASP A 295 -7.93 14.92 7.43
N LEU A 296 -7.03 14.00 7.76
CA LEU A 296 -6.33 13.16 6.78
C LEU A 296 -7.12 11.90 6.39
N TYR A 297 -8.16 11.56 7.14
CA TYR A 297 -9.00 10.40 6.86
C TYR A 297 -10.42 10.59 7.39
N THR A 298 -11.35 9.76 6.88
CA THR A 298 -12.70 9.65 7.43
C THR A 298 -13.18 8.21 7.40
N ASN A 299 -13.97 7.83 8.41
CA ASN A 299 -14.69 6.55 8.50
C ASN A 299 -16.20 6.73 8.28
N GLU A 300 -16.66 7.92 7.88
CA GLU A 300 -18.07 8.28 7.84
C GLU A 300 -18.81 7.86 6.56
N LEU A 301 -18.14 7.16 5.64
CA LEU A 301 -18.74 6.68 4.39
C LEU A 301 -19.30 5.25 4.51
N GLY A 302 -19.55 4.79 5.72
CA GLY A 302 -20.19 3.48 5.87
C GLY A 302 -19.89 2.76 7.18
#